data_3266f324a2c4b38f4dfff295825c5aab
#
_entry.id   3266f324a2c4b38f4dfff295825c5aab
#
_cell.length_a   1.000
_cell.length_b   1.000
_cell.length_c   1.000
_cell.angle_alpha   90.00
_cell.angle_beta   90.00
_cell.angle_gamma   90.00
#
_symmetry.space_group_name_H-M   'P 1'
#
loop_
_entity.id
_entity.type
_entity.pdbx_description
1 polymer ?
#
loop_
_entity_poly.entity_id
_entity_poly.type
_entity_poly.pdbx_seq_one_letter_code
_entity_poly.pdbx_strand_id
1 'polypeptide(L)'
;GALQLPCAGSIAAEYERLGGHVFWAGKPHPAAYRTALALAGELRGAAPALGRILAIGDAVRTDLAAAHGLGVDGLFIAAGIHKKDLMTGDRIDEARLARLFGAPDTPPAIAAATQLAW
;
A
#
# COMPACT_ATOMS: atom_id res chain seq x y z
N GLY A 1 -14.37 -20.94 8.77
CA GLY A 1 -13.74 -20.44 7.55
C GLY A 1 -14.04 -18.97 7.38
N ALA A 2 -13.07 -18.17 6.99
CA ALA A 2 -13.31 -16.75 6.73
C ALA A 2 -14.22 -16.62 5.50
N LEU A 3 -15.36 -15.97 5.64
CA LEU A 3 -16.23 -15.62 4.53
C LEU A 3 -15.52 -14.55 3.69
N GLN A 4 -15.17 -14.87 2.46
CA GLN A 4 -14.67 -13.89 1.49
C GLN A 4 -15.86 -13.29 0.75
N LEU A 5 -16.08 -11.99 0.96
CA LEU A 5 -17.10 -11.26 0.22
C LEU A 5 -16.46 -10.61 -1.02
N PRO A 6 -17.08 -10.73 -2.20
CA PRO A 6 -16.62 -10.03 -3.37
C PRO A 6 -16.73 -8.51 -3.15
N CYS A 7 -15.64 -7.79 -3.44
CA CYS A 7 -15.60 -6.34 -3.41
C CYS A 7 -15.65 -5.78 -4.84
N ALA A 8 -15.75 -4.46 -4.97
CA ALA A 8 -15.80 -3.81 -6.27
C ALA A 8 -14.60 -4.18 -7.18
N GLY A 9 -13.41 -4.36 -6.60
CA GLY A 9 -12.23 -4.80 -7.33
C GLY A 9 -12.35 -6.22 -7.90
N SER A 10 -13.00 -7.14 -7.18
CA SER A 10 -13.24 -8.51 -7.68
C SER A 10 -14.21 -8.51 -8.85
N ILE A 11 -15.25 -7.66 -8.78
CA ILE A 11 -16.23 -7.50 -9.86
C ILE A 11 -15.57 -6.86 -11.09
N ALA A 12 -14.77 -5.83 -10.88
CA ALA A 12 -14.03 -5.15 -11.94
C ALA A 12 -13.05 -6.11 -12.66
N ALA A 13 -12.31 -6.91 -11.89
CA ALA A 13 -11.39 -7.90 -12.45
C ALA A 13 -12.11 -8.96 -13.29
N GLU A 14 -13.29 -9.42 -12.85
CA GLU A 14 -14.08 -10.36 -13.63
C GLU A 14 -14.65 -9.70 -14.91
N TYR A 15 -15.09 -8.45 -14.83
CA TYR A 15 -15.52 -7.71 -16.01
C TYR A 15 -14.41 -7.54 -17.03
N GLU A 16 -13.18 -7.25 -16.58
CA GLU A 16 -11.99 -7.15 -17.43
C GLU A 16 -11.63 -8.50 -18.07
N ARG A 17 -11.74 -9.61 -17.31
CA ARG A 17 -11.54 -10.96 -17.83
C ARG A 17 -12.53 -11.33 -18.94
N LEU A 18 -13.74 -10.75 -18.89
CA LEU A 18 -14.77 -10.91 -19.92
C LEU A 18 -14.60 -9.96 -21.14
N GLY A 19 -13.49 -9.20 -21.19
CA GLY A 19 -13.17 -8.27 -22.27
C GLY A 19 -13.69 -6.85 -22.06
N GLY A 20 -14.19 -6.53 -20.87
CA GLY A 20 -14.60 -5.17 -20.51
C GLY A 20 -13.43 -4.26 -20.22
N HIS A 21 -13.63 -2.95 -20.37
CA HIS A 21 -12.64 -1.93 -20.00
C HIS A 21 -12.88 -1.40 -18.60
N VAL A 22 -11.86 -1.47 -17.74
CA VAL A 22 -11.91 -1.01 -16.34
C VAL A 22 -10.92 0.14 -16.13
N PHE A 23 -11.39 1.20 -15.48
CA PHE A 23 -10.52 2.24 -14.94
C PHE A 23 -10.26 1.98 -13.46
N TRP A 24 -9.02 1.63 -13.14
CA TRP A 24 -8.59 1.34 -11.79
C TRP A 24 -8.15 2.62 -11.07
N ALA A 25 -9.02 3.18 -10.23
CA ALA A 25 -8.72 4.39 -9.44
C ALA A 25 -8.06 4.08 -8.08
N GLY A 26 -8.33 2.89 -7.53
CA GLY A 26 -7.84 2.48 -6.20
C GLY A 26 -6.40 1.96 -6.19
N LYS A 27 -5.82 1.87 -4.99
CA LYS A 27 -4.47 1.29 -4.77
C LYS A 27 -4.38 -0.16 -5.30
N PRO A 28 -3.28 -0.56 -5.92
CA PRO A 28 -2.00 0.11 -6.10
C PRO A 28 -1.91 1.01 -7.34
N HIS A 29 -2.99 1.21 -8.09
CA HIS A 29 -2.98 1.96 -9.33
C HIS A 29 -2.72 3.46 -9.12
N PRO A 30 -2.02 4.14 -10.04
CA PRO A 30 -1.46 5.47 -9.78
C PRO A 30 -2.47 6.64 -9.84
N ALA A 31 -3.71 6.42 -10.29
CA ALA A 31 -4.65 7.51 -10.57
C ALA A 31 -4.89 8.42 -9.35
N ALA A 32 -5.28 7.86 -8.19
CA ALA A 32 -5.55 8.62 -6.98
C ALA A 32 -4.30 9.35 -6.47
N TYR A 33 -3.13 8.73 -6.57
CA TYR A 33 -1.86 9.32 -6.13
C TYR A 33 -1.44 10.49 -7.01
N ARG A 34 -1.59 10.38 -8.33
CA ARG A 34 -1.32 11.49 -9.25
C ARG A 34 -2.20 12.70 -8.95
N THR A 35 -3.48 12.47 -8.67
CA THR A 35 -4.40 13.53 -8.25
C THR A 35 -3.97 14.17 -6.94
N ALA A 36 -3.61 13.37 -5.93
CA ALA A 36 -3.13 13.88 -4.65
C ALA A 36 -1.83 14.69 -4.78
N LEU A 37 -0.89 14.23 -5.61
CA LEU A 37 0.37 14.93 -5.87
C LEU A 37 0.16 16.25 -6.63
N ALA A 38 -0.75 16.27 -7.60
CA ALA A 38 -1.12 17.48 -8.32
C ALA A 38 -1.72 18.52 -7.36
N LEU A 39 -2.70 18.10 -6.54
CA LEU A 39 -3.32 18.98 -5.55
C LEU A 39 -2.29 19.48 -4.50
N ALA A 40 -1.40 18.63 -4.04
CA ALA A 40 -0.32 19.03 -3.15
C ALA A 40 0.61 20.07 -3.80
N GLY A 41 0.90 19.90 -5.09
CA GLY A 41 1.67 20.86 -5.87
C GLY A 41 0.98 22.23 -6.00
N GLU A 42 -0.30 22.24 -6.28
CA GLU A 42 -1.12 23.46 -6.35
C GLU A 42 -1.13 24.21 -5.01
N LEU A 43 -1.39 23.50 -3.90
CA LEU A 43 -1.44 24.09 -2.55
C LEU A 43 -0.08 24.61 -2.09
N ARG A 44 1.02 24.03 -2.56
CA ARG A 44 2.39 24.44 -2.19
C ARG A 44 2.98 25.48 -3.15
N GLY A 45 2.37 25.71 -4.29
CA GLY A 45 2.92 26.52 -5.37
C GLY A 45 4.07 25.85 -6.15
N ALA A 46 4.39 24.58 -5.86
CA ALA A 46 5.41 23.81 -6.56
C ALA A 46 5.19 22.30 -6.36
N ALA A 47 5.50 21.50 -7.36
CA ALA A 47 5.42 20.05 -7.27
C ALA A 47 6.33 19.52 -6.14
N PRO A 48 5.84 18.63 -5.27
CA PRO A 48 6.66 18.05 -4.22
C PRO A 48 7.72 17.11 -4.84
N ALA A 49 8.96 17.20 -4.36
CA ALA A 49 10.00 16.24 -4.74
C ALA A 49 9.64 14.84 -4.18
N LEU A 50 9.74 13.80 -5.00
CA LEU A 50 9.36 12.43 -4.60
C LEU A 50 10.10 11.95 -3.34
N GLY A 51 11.38 12.25 -3.18
CA GLY A 51 12.15 11.92 -1.98
C GLY A 51 11.74 12.67 -0.70
N ARG A 52 10.72 13.53 -0.75
CA ARG A 52 10.09 14.18 0.41
C ARG A 52 8.68 13.68 0.68
N ILE A 53 8.29 12.61 0.03
CA ILE A 53 6.99 11.98 0.16
C ILE A 53 7.18 10.63 0.83
N LEU A 54 6.41 10.38 1.88
CA LEU A 54 6.35 9.11 2.56
C LEU A 54 4.93 8.55 2.43
N ALA A 55 4.80 7.40 1.78
CA ALA A 55 3.56 6.65 1.81
C ALA A 55 3.50 5.81 3.10
N ILE A 56 2.38 5.83 3.79
CA ILE A 56 2.20 5.08 5.04
C ILE A 56 1.02 4.13 4.85
N GLY A 57 1.23 2.85 5.12
CA GLY A 57 0.17 1.86 4.94
C GLY A 57 0.47 0.51 5.57
N ASP A 58 -0.56 -0.31 5.67
CA ASP A 58 -0.51 -1.63 6.30
C ASP A 58 -0.63 -2.79 5.31
N ALA A 59 -0.83 -2.49 4.03
CA ALA A 59 -1.03 -3.49 3.00
C ALA A 59 0.13 -3.52 1.99
N VAL A 60 0.88 -4.61 1.98
CA VAL A 60 2.01 -4.81 1.06
C VAL A 60 1.57 -4.70 -0.41
N ARG A 61 0.47 -5.38 -0.77
CA ARG A 61 0.00 -5.49 -2.16
C ARG A 61 -0.68 -4.23 -2.70
N THR A 62 -1.02 -3.29 -1.86
CA THR A 62 -1.71 -2.05 -2.25
C THR A 62 -0.90 -0.82 -1.86
N ASP A 63 -0.63 -0.60 -0.59
CA ASP A 63 0.04 0.61 -0.10
C ASP A 63 1.51 0.64 -0.53
N LEU A 64 2.26 -0.41 -0.22
CA LEU A 64 3.68 -0.46 -0.56
C LEU A 64 3.90 -0.66 -2.06
N ALA A 65 3.05 -1.45 -2.72
CA ALA A 65 3.11 -1.59 -4.17
C ALA A 65 2.88 -0.25 -4.88
N ALA A 66 1.95 0.56 -4.37
CA ALA A 66 1.71 1.90 -4.91
C ALA A 66 2.89 2.85 -4.63
N ALA A 67 3.45 2.84 -3.42
CA ALA A 67 4.63 3.64 -3.07
C ALA A 67 5.80 3.30 -4.00
N HIS A 68 6.09 2.01 -4.17
CA HIS A 68 7.13 1.53 -5.07
C HIS A 68 6.89 1.95 -6.53
N GLY A 69 5.67 1.77 -7.03
CA GLY A 69 5.29 2.16 -8.39
C GLY A 69 5.35 3.66 -8.67
N LEU A 70 5.26 4.49 -7.63
CA LEU A 70 5.42 5.95 -7.69
C LEU A 70 6.87 6.40 -7.50
N GLY A 71 7.76 5.53 -7.04
CA GLY A 71 9.13 5.90 -6.68
C GLY A 71 9.22 6.74 -5.41
N VAL A 72 8.32 6.53 -4.45
CA VAL A 72 8.34 7.17 -3.12
C VAL A 72 8.62 6.14 -2.03
N ASP A 73 9.12 6.60 -0.90
CA ASP A 73 9.39 5.75 0.25
C ASP A 73 8.08 5.25 0.89
N GLY A 74 8.10 4.00 1.39
CA GLY A 74 6.98 3.39 2.10
C GLY A 74 7.32 3.09 3.56
N LEU A 75 6.46 3.52 4.50
CA LEU A 75 6.47 3.09 5.89
C LEU A 75 5.39 2.03 6.10
N PHE A 76 5.80 0.83 6.52
CA PHE A 76 4.89 -0.28 6.76
C PHE A 76 4.33 -0.26 8.19
N ILE A 77 3.01 -0.43 8.35
CA ILE A 77 2.34 -0.51 9.65
C ILE A 77 1.91 -1.95 9.94
N ALA A 78 2.60 -2.60 10.87
CA ALA A 78 2.44 -4.03 11.12
C ALA A 78 1.13 -4.39 11.85
N ALA A 79 0.57 -3.49 12.66
CA ALA A 79 -0.67 -3.75 13.41
C ALA A 79 -1.95 -3.56 12.58
N GLY A 80 -1.85 -3.44 11.27
CA GLY A 80 -2.98 -3.38 10.33
C GLY A 80 -3.46 -4.77 9.88
N ILE A 81 -3.69 -4.94 8.58
CA ILE A 81 -4.24 -6.19 8.01
C ILE A 81 -3.37 -7.43 8.27
N HIS A 82 -2.06 -7.22 8.44
CA HIS A 82 -1.09 -8.28 8.73
C HIS A 82 -0.87 -8.54 10.23
N LYS A 83 -1.65 -7.91 11.12
CA LYS A 83 -1.45 -8.00 12.58
C LYS A 83 -1.32 -9.43 13.08
N LYS A 84 -2.20 -10.32 12.66
CA LYS A 84 -2.22 -11.72 13.11
C LYS A 84 -0.96 -12.48 12.71
N ASP A 85 -0.39 -12.11 11.58
CA ASP A 85 0.77 -12.82 11.01
C ASP A 85 2.10 -12.24 11.48
N LEU A 86 2.13 -10.96 11.86
CA LEU A 86 3.36 -10.22 12.13
C LEU A 86 3.53 -9.79 13.59
N MET A 87 2.47 -9.83 14.40
CA MET A 87 2.56 -9.35 15.78
C MET A 87 2.54 -10.49 16.79
N THR A 88 3.33 -10.33 17.85
CA THR A 88 3.26 -11.13 19.07
C THR A 88 2.96 -10.17 20.22
N GLY A 89 1.71 -10.17 20.71
CA GLY A 89 1.21 -9.11 21.58
C GLY A 89 1.27 -7.75 20.87
N ASP A 90 1.93 -6.77 21.50
CA ASP A 90 2.09 -5.42 20.96
C ASP A 90 3.44 -5.20 20.25
N ARG A 91 4.18 -6.25 19.98
CA ARG A 91 5.50 -6.16 19.33
C ARG A 91 5.51 -6.85 17.98
N ILE A 92 6.29 -6.27 17.05
CA ILE A 92 6.56 -6.89 15.75
C ILE A 92 7.45 -8.12 15.97
N ASP A 93 7.07 -9.23 15.35
CA ASP A 93 7.92 -10.41 15.22
C ASP A 93 8.89 -10.19 14.06
N GLU A 94 10.14 -9.89 14.38
CA GLU A 94 11.17 -9.54 13.40
C GLU A 94 11.44 -10.68 12.40
N ALA A 95 11.38 -11.93 12.83
CA ALA A 95 11.61 -13.08 11.95
C ALA A 95 10.47 -13.24 10.92
N ARG A 96 9.23 -12.97 11.32
CA ARG A 96 8.09 -12.99 10.41
C ARG A 96 8.11 -11.79 9.47
N LEU A 97 8.47 -10.61 9.98
CA LEU A 97 8.64 -9.42 9.16
C LEU A 97 9.73 -9.64 8.10
N ALA A 98 10.89 -10.17 8.48
CA ALA A 98 11.98 -10.48 7.56
C ALA A 98 11.56 -11.48 6.49
N ARG A 99 10.76 -12.49 6.83
CA ARG A 99 10.20 -13.43 5.84
C ARG A 99 9.24 -12.76 4.86
N LEU A 100 8.38 -11.86 5.34
CA LEU A 100 7.46 -11.12 4.49
C LEU A 100 8.22 -10.29 3.44
N PHE A 101 9.21 -9.51 3.88
CA PHE A 101 9.98 -8.64 2.98
C PHE A 101 11.10 -9.36 2.22
N GLY A 102 11.46 -10.58 2.62
CA GLY A 102 12.38 -11.45 1.88
C GLY A 102 11.70 -12.27 0.77
N ALA A 103 10.38 -12.25 0.68
CA ALA A 103 9.67 -12.96 -0.37
C ALA A 103 9.86 -12.27 -1.73
N PRO A 104 9.98 -13.04 -2.83
CA PRO A 104 10.07 -12.48 -4.17
C PRO A 104 8.90 -11.52 -4.45
N ASP A 105 9.17 -10.48 -5.21
CA ASP A 105 8.19 -9.47 -5.65
C ASP A 105 7.49 -8.70 -4.52
N THR A 106 7.99 -8.77 -3.30
CA THR A 106 7.50 -7.93 -2.20
C THR A 106 8.04 -6.51 -2.34
N PRO A 107 7.17 -5.50 -2.50
CA PRO A 107 7.60 -4.10 -2.55
C PRO A 107 8.35 -3.72 -1.27
N PRO A 108 9.45 -2.95 -1.38
CA PRO A 108 10.26 -2.57 -0.23
C PRO A 108 9.51 -1.59 0.68
N ALA A 109 9.88 -1.59 1.96
CA ALA A 109 9.58 -0.53 2.90
C ALA A 109 10.90 0.00 3.49
N ILE A 110 11.02 1.30 3.71
CA ILE A 110 12.22 1.87 4.35
C ILE A 110 12.26 1.58 5.85
N ALA A 111 11.09 1.36 6.45
CA ALA A 111 10.94 0.99 7.86
C ALA A 111 9.59 0.32 8.09
N ALA A 112 9.46 -0.34 9.26
CA ALA A 112 8.21 -0.83 9.77
C ALA A 112 7.96 -0.26 11.17
N ALA A 113 6.71 0.11 11.45
CA ALA A 113 6.25 0.53 12.77
C ALA A 113 5.10 -0.34 13.24
N THR A 114 4.93 -0.47 14.54
CA THR A 114 3.79 -1.21 15.11
C THR A 114 2.48 -0.54 14.72
N GLN A 115 2.36 0.76 15.04
CA GLN A 115 1.19 1.59 14.77
C GLN A 115 1.62 3.05 14.60
N LEU A 116 0.74 3.87 14.05
CA LEU A 116 0.92 5.32 14.08
C LEU A 116 0.48 5.85 15.46
N ALA A 117 1.29 6.71 16.03
CA ALA A 117 0.96 7.46 17.24
C ALA A 117 1.22 8.95 16.97
N TRP A 118 0.30 9.79 17.39
CA TRP A 118 0.36 11.24 17.22
C TRP A 118 0.56 11.91 18.59
#